data_e22997e540b0072ea7df2ad6c5b082c5
#
_entry.id   e22997e540b0072ea7df2ad6c5b082c5
#
_cell.length_a   1.000
_cell.length_b   1.000
_cell.length_c   1.000
_cell.angle_alpha   90.00
_cell.angle_beta   90.00
_cell.angle_gamma   90.00
#
_symmetry.space_group_name_H-M   'P 1'
#
loop_
_entity.id
_entity.type
_entity.pdbx_description
1 polymer ?
#
loop_
_entity_poly.entity_id
_entity_poly.type
_entity_poly.pdbx_seq_one_letter_code
_entity_poly.pdbx_strand_id
1 'polypeptide(L)'
;MIYSTKRFKQHHQAVCTELDGDVALFQSNTCDYLVLNETGSAIWNALKTQPTLPELCKYLEEEYEVTPDECKLSVEAWLEAALEKKVIAVVAD
;
A
#
# COMPACT_ATOMS: atom_id res chain seq x y z
N MET A 1 0.26 17.94 -4.73
CA MET A 1 0.75 16.73 -4.09
C MET A 1 1.36 15.78 -5.10
N ILE A 2 2.54 15.25 -4.82
CA ILE A 2 3.31 14.47 -5.80
C ILE A 2 2.68 13.13 -6.17
N TYR A 3 1.87 12.56 -5.27
CA TYR A 3 1.28 11.24 -5.51
C TYR A 3 -0.14 11.28 -6.09
N SER A 4 -0.75 12.46 -6.24
CA SER A 4 -2.18 12.54 -6.57
C SER A 4 -2.54 12.01 -7.95
N THR A 5 -1.59 12.03 -8.89
CA THR A 5 -1.82 11.55 -10.26
C THR A 5 -1.08 10.26 -10.57
N LYS A 6 -0.27 9.78 -9.64
CA LYS A 6 0.49 8.55 -9.84
C LYS A 6 -0.36 7.34 -9.51
N ARG A 7 -0.16 6.26 -10.25
CA ARG A 7 -0.76 4.98 -9.95
C ARG A 7 0.27 4.09 -9.27
N PHE A 8 -0.18 3.26 -8.37
CA PHE A 8 0.69 2.38 -7.59
C PHE A 8 0.35 0.93 -7.89
N LYS A 9 1.36 0.08 -7.86
CA LYS A 9 1.19 -1.35 -8.10
C LYS A 9 2.03 -2.15 -7.11
N GLN A 10 1.66 -3.41 -6.93
CA GLN A 10 2.47 -4.35 -6.17
C GLN A 10 3.78 -4.59 -6.93
N HIS A 11 4.89 -4.57 -6.20
CA HIS A 11 6.18 -4.88 -6.83
C HIS A 11 6.20 -6.38 -7.16
N HIS A 12 6.68 -6.74 -8.35
CA HIS A 12 6.66 -8.14 -8.80
C HIS A 12 7.52 -9.07 -7.94
N GLN A 13 8.47 -8.54 -7.19
CA GLN A 13 9.31 -9.31 -6.29
C GLN A 13 8.84 -9.28 -4.83
N ALA A 14 7.70 -8.65 -4.56
CA ALA A 14 7.11 -8.62 -3.22
C ALA A 14 6.14 -9.78 -3.07
N VAL A 15 6.25 -10.49 -1.96
CA VAL A 15 5.41 -11.64 -1.66
C VAL A 15 4.68 -11.38 -0.35
N CYS A 16 3.37 -11.61 -0.36
CA CYS A 16 2.56 -11.52 0.86
C CYS A 16 2.66 -12.86 1.60
N THR A 17 3.02 -12.82 2.87
CA THR A 17 3.19 -14.02 3.68
C THR A 17 2.63 -13.82 5.08
N GLU A 18 2.35 -14.91 5.78
CA GLU A 18 1.93 -14.86 7.17
C GLU A 18 3.06 -15.34 8.06
N LEU A 19 3.35 -14.57 9.11
CA LEU A 19 4.36 -14.88 10.11
C LEU A 19 3.73 -14.76 11.49
N ASP A 20 3.57 -15.87 12.18
CA ASP A 20 3.05 -15.90 13.56
C ASP A 20 1.71 -15.18 13.73
N GLY A 21 0.83 -15.31 12.74
CA GLY A 21 -0.48 -14.68 12.76
C GLY A 21 -0.51 -13.27 12.18
N ASP A 22 0.66 -12.70 11.89
CA ASP A 22 0.75 -11.39 11.24
C ASP A 22 0.92 -11.56 9.74
N VAL A 23 0.39 -10.60 8.98
CA VAL A 23 0.59 -10.54 7.54
C VAL A 23 1.76 -9.62 7.25
N ALA A 24 2.67 -10.05 6.40
CA ALA A 24 3.83 -9.26 6.03
C ALA A 24 4.09 -9.34 4.53
N LEU A 25 4.66 -8.27 4.00
CA LEU A 25 5.17 -8.25 2.63
C LEU A 25 6.67 -8.45 2.68
N PHE A 26 7.16 -9.41 1.93
CA PHE A 26 8.59 -9.72 1.84
C PHE A 26 9.10 -9.34 0.46
N GLN A 27 10.17 -8.53 0.42
CA GLN A 27 10.83 -8.16 -0.85
C GLN A 27 11.99 -9.13 -1.07
N SER A 28 11.83 -10.03 -2.03
CA SER A 28 12.79 -11.12 -2.25
C SER A 28 14.17 -10.64 -2.71
N ASN A 29 14.23 -9.49 -3.36
CA ASN A 29 15.49 -8.97 -3.89
C ASN A 29 16.36 -8.30 -2.82
N THR A 30 15.74 -7.63 -1.86
CA THR A 30 16.46 -6.90 -0.81
C THR A 30 16.42 -7.59 0.55
N CYS A 31 15.58 -8.61 0.68
CA CYS A 31 15.29 -9.31 1.95
C CYS A 31 14.64 -8.41 3.00
N ASP A 32 14.10 -7.26 2.61
CA ASP A 32 13.31 -6.41 3.49
C ASP A 32 11.90 -6.93 3.62
N TYR A 33 11.23 -6.57 4.70
CA TYR A 33 9.83 -6.90 4.85
C TYR A 33 9.08 -5.78 5.57
N LEU A 34 7.76 -5.76 5.39
CA LEU A 34 6.86 -4.77 5.98
C LEU A 34 5.66 -5.50 6.56
N VAL A 35 5.49 -5.39 7.87
CA VAL A 35 4.34 -5.99 8.55
C VAL A 35 3.10 -5.15 8.27
N LEU A 36 1.99 -5.81 7.93
CA LEU A 36 0.74 -5.15 7.59
C LEU A 36 -0.28 -5.28 8.71
N ASN A 37 -0.88 -4.15 9.08
CA ASN A 37 -2.10 -4.17 9.88
C ASN A 37 -3.30 -4.34 8.93
N GLU A 38 -4.50 -4.28 9.48
CA GLU A 38 -5.72 -4.45 8.69
C GLU A 38 -5.81 -3.44 7.53
N THR A 39 -5.54 -2.17 7.81
CA THR A 39 -5.57 -1.11 6.80
C THR A 39 -4.49 -1.34 5.73
N GLY A 40 -3.28 -1.69 6.16
CA GLY A 40 -2.18 -1.98 5.23
C GLY A 40 -2.51 -3.16 4.31
N SER A 41 -3.14 -4.20 4.85
CA SER A 41 -3.57 -5.34 4.05
C SER A 41 -4.62 -4.94 3.02
N ALA A 42 -5.56 -4.07 3.40
CA ALA A 42 -6.58 -3.57 2.48
C ALA A 42 -5.95 -2.76 1.35
N ILE A 43 -4.98 -1.90 1.67
CA ILE A 43 -4.26 -1.11 0.66
C ILE A 43 -3.52 -2.04 -0.30
N TRP A 44 -2.78 -3.01 0.25
CA TRP A 44 -2.03 -3.96 -0.57
C TRP A 44 -2.92 -4.70 -1.57
N ASN A 45 -4.09 -5.18 -1.11
CA ASN A 45 -5.01 -5.87 -2.00
C ASN A 45 -5.59 -4.94 -3.06
N ALA A 46 -5.87 -3.68 -2.71
CA ALA A 46 -6.39 -2.71 -3.67
C ALA A 46 -5.38 -2.37 -4.76
N LEU A 47 -4.08 -2.52 -4.48
CA LEU A 47 -3.03 -2.23 -5.46
C LEU A 47 -3.07 -3.13 -6.69
N LYS A 48 -3.79 -4.23 -6.64
CA LYS A 48 -3.98 -5.11 -7.81
C LYS A 48 -4.64 -4.39 -8.98
N THR A 49 -5.42 -3.35 -8.71
CA THR A 49 -6.08 -2.55 -9.74
C THR A 49 -5.28 -1.33 -10.16
N GLN A 50 -4.09 -1.15 -9.62
CA GLN A 50 -3.19 -0.03 -9.91
C GLN A 50 -3.86 1.33 -9.68
N PRO A 51 -4.32 1.59 -8.45
CA PRO A 51 -5.07 2.82 -8.14
C PRO A 51 -4.18 4.02 -7.95
N THR A 52 -4.79 5.20 -8.04
CA THR A 52 -4.16 6.44 -7.61
C THR A 52 -4.38 6.63 -6.11
N LEU A 53 -3.70 7.61 -5.50
CA LEU A 53 -3.92 7.95 -4.09
C LEU A 53 -5.38 8.31 -3.80
N PRO A 54 -6.05 9.18 -4.58
CA PRO A 54 -7.46 9.46 -4.35
C PRO A 54 -8.36 8.22 -4.44
N GLU A 55 -8.07 7.31 -5.35
CA GLU A 55 -8.83 6.06 -5.48
C GLU A 55 -8.65 5.17 -4.26
N LEU A 56 -7.44 5.09 -3.73
CA LEU A 56 -7.18 4.33 -2.50
C LEU A 56 -7.92 4.94 -1.31
N CYS A 57 -7.90 6.26 -1.19
CA CYS A 57 -8.61 6.95 -0.11
C CYS A 57 -10.11 6.70 -0.20
N LYS A 58 -10.68 6.79 -1.39
CA LYS A 58 -12.09 6.53 -1.59
C LYS A 58 -12.47 5.11 -1.19
N TYR A 59 -11.65 4.14 -1.59
CA TYR A 59 -11.87 2.75 -1.22
C TYR A 59 -11.89 2.56 0.29
N LEU A 60 -10.91 3.14 0.99
CA LEU A 60 -10.83 3.00 2.44
C LEU A 60 -11.95 3.72 3.17
N GLU A 61 -12.38 4.88 2.66
CA GLU A 61 -13.50 5.62 3.24
C GLU A 61 -14.80 4.83 3.12
N GLU A 62 -14.97 4.04 2.07
CA GLU A 62 -16.13 3.19 1.88
C GLU A 62 -16.10 1.96 2.78
N GLU A 63 -14.93 1.43 3.09
CA GLU A 63 -14.75 0.20 3.87
C GLU A 63 -14.60 0.46 5.37
N TYR A 64 -14.11 1.62 5.76
CA TYR A 64 -13.79 1.95 7.14
C TYR A 64 -14.33 3.33 7.50
N GLU A 65 -14.61 3.52 8.80
CA GLU A 65 -15.07 4.82 9.30
C GLU A 65 -13.85 5.72 9.56
N VAL A 66 -13.39 6.40 8.52
CA VAL A 66 -12.26 7.33 8.63
C VAL A 66 -12.63 8.66 7.97
N THR A 67 -12.07 9.76 8.49
CA THR A 67 -12.25 11.05 7.84
C THR A 67 -11.36 11.13 6.61
N PRO A 68 -11.72 11.93 5.60
CA PRO A 68 -10.87 12.08 4.42
C PRO A 68 -9.45 12.52 4.73
N ASP A 69 -9.28 13.45 5.67
CA ASP A 69 -7.95 13.94 6.04
C ASP A 69 -7.10 12.86 6.71
N GLU A 70 -7.67 12.12 7.66
CA GLU A 70 -6.98 11.01 8.32
C GLU A 70 -6.63 9.92 7.32
N CYS A 71 -7.54 9.58 6.43
CA CYS A 71 -7.35 8.57 5.42
C CYS A 71 -6.18 8.93 4.52
N LYS A 72 -6.14 10.17 4.03
CA LYS A 72 -5.07 10.65 3.17
C LYS A 72 -3.71 10.55 3.84
N LEU A 73 -3.61 11.01 5.09
CA LEU A 73 -2.35 10.97 5.84
C LEU A 73 -1.89 9.52 6.06
N SER A 74 -2.81 8.64 6.43
CA SER A 74 -2.48 7.22 6.65
C SER A 74 -2.03 6.53 5.38
N VAL A 75 -2.72 6.77 4.27
CA VAL A 75 -2.37 6.16 2.98
C VAL A 75 -1.04 6.70 2.48
N GLU A 76 -0.80 8.00 2.58
CA GLU A 76 0.47 8.58 2.17
C GLU A 76 1.63 8.00 2.96
N ALA A 77 1.49 7.89 4.28
CA ALA A 77 2.52 7.31 5.14
C ALA A 77 2.80 5.85 4.76
N TRP A 78 1.74 5.07 4.52
CA TRP A 78 1.89 3.68 4.14
C TRP A 78 2.59 3.54 2.79
N LEU A 79 2.18 4.36 1.80
CA LEU A 79 2.79 4.33 0.48
C LEU A 79 4.28 4.68 0.53
N GLU A 80 4.65 5.69 1.33
CA GLU A 80 6.05 6.08 1.49
C GLU A 80 6.87 4.95 2.10
N ALA A 81 6.36 4.32 3.16
CA ALA A 81 7.05 3.20 3.79
C ALA A 81 7.19 2.01 2.84
N ALA A 82 6.14 1.71 2.10
CA ALA A 82 6.13 0.60 1.15
C ALA A 82 7.07 0.84 -0.03
N LEU A 83 7.15 2.08 -0.52
CA LEU A 83 8.10 2.45 -1.57
C LEU A 83 9.54 2.33 -1.07
N GLU A 84 9.80 2.75 0.16
CA GLU A 84 11.12 2.63 0.78
C GLU A 84 11.56 1.17 0.88
N LYS A 85 10.65 0.29 1.25
CA LYS A 85 10.92 -1.15 1.34
C LYS A 85 10.87 -1.85 -0.01
N LYS A 86 10.51 -1.14 -1.06
CA LYS A 86 10.44 -1.67 -2.45
C LYS A 86 9.47 -2.82 -2.59
N VAL A 87 8.39 -2.81 -1.81
CA VAL A 87 7.31 -3.80 -1.94
C VAL A 87 6.19 -3.32 -2.85
N ILE A 88 6.18 -2.03 -3.16
CA ILE A 88 5.28 -1.46 -4.18
C ILE A 88 6.11 -0.63 -5.15
N ALA A 89 5.50 -0.28 -6.28
CA ALA A 89 6.15 0.55 -7.29
C ALA A 89 5.15 1.54 -7.86
N VAL A 90 5.67 2.64 -8.43
CA VAL A 90 4.87 3.58 -9.19
C VAL A 90 4.77 3.05 -10.62
N VAL A 91 3.55 3.07 -11.16
CA VAL A 91 3.34 2.61 -12.54
C VAL A 91 3.97 3.61 -13.50
N ALA A 92 4.76 3.13 -14.42
CA ALA A 92 5.37 3.97 -15.44
C ALA A 92 4.31 4.37 -16.48
N ASP A 93 4.36 5.62 -16.88
CA ASP A 93 3.46 6.14 -17.92
C ASP A 93 3.92 5.73 -19.32
#